data_e1303d422e12d4bc7d51a7b616df9d62
#
_entry.id   e1303d422e12d4bc7d51a7b616df9d62
#
_cell.length_a   1.000
_cell.length_b   1.000
_cell.length_c   1.000
_cell.angle_alpha   90.00
_cell.angle_beta   90.00
_cell.angle_gamma   90.00
#
_symmetry.space_group_name_H-M   'P 1'
#
loop_
_entity.id
_entity.type
_entity.pdbx_description
1 polymer ?
#
loop_
_entity_poly.entity_id
_entity_poly.type
_entity_poly.pdbx_seq_one_letter_code
_entity_poly.pdbx_strand_id
1 'polypeptide(L)'
;MNLVIYYLKNDEINEAYNLIKDMNCVVPKEYILKAVVHAVIGYNTDNKDHIRIAQNFFQMVGASPTECDTIPGRQCMASCFFLFKQFDDVNVYLNSVKPYFLNDEDFLWNYGLSNAATGNYQVAQEALLQITNEKYKADYVYLSWLCRCFIMNFRP
;
A
#
# COMPACT_ATOMS: atom_id res chain seq x y z
N MET A 1 17.34 6.08 -9.97
CA MET A 1 16.09 6.20 -9.23
C MET A 1 14.87 6.52 -10.11
N ASN A 2 14.89 7.58 -10.90
CA ASN A 2 13.76 7.92 -11.79
C ASN A 2 13.44 6.84 -12.82
N LEU A 3 14.44 6.13 -13.34
CA LEU A 3 14.24 5.04 -14.30
C LEU A 3 13.53 3.83 -13.69
N VAL A 4 13.80 3.50 -12.43
CA VAL A 4 13.09 2.42 -11.71
C VAL A 4 11.61 2.79 -11.54
N ILE A 5 11.32 4.05 -11.17
CA ILE A 5 9.94 4.55 -11.05
C ILE A 5 9.23 4.50 -12.41
N TYR A 6 9.93 4.83 -13.49
CA TYR A 6 9.40 4.74 -14.85
C TYR A 6 8.99 3.29 -15.18
N TYR A 7 9.89 2.32 -14.95
CA TYR A 7 9.58 0.91 -15.20
C TYR A 7 8.43 0.39 -14.34
N LEU A 8 8.36 0.78 -13.05
CA LEU A 8 7.24 0.42 -12.18
C LEU A 8 5.89 0.95 -12.70
N LYS A 9 5.87 2.20 -13.22
CA LYS A 9 4.66 2.81 -13.77
C LYS A 9 4.18 2.18 -15.09
N ASN A 10 5.10 1.52 -15.81
CA ASN A 10 4.80 0.84 -17.06
C ASN A 10 4.67 -0.69 -16.93
N ASP A 11 4.55 -1.19 -15.69
CA ASP A 11 4.48 -2.62 -15.37
C ASP A 11 5.68 -3.46 -15.85
N GLU A 12 6.82 -2.79 -16.12
CA GLU A 12 8.08 -3.42 -16.54
C GLU A 12 8.92 -3.83 -15.32
N ILE A 13 8.34 -4.71 -14.49
CA ILE A 13 8.89 -5.01 -13.16
C ILE A 13 10.26 -5.70 -13.20
N ASN A 14 10.53 -6.53 -14.22
CA ASN A 14 11.81 -7.22 -14.35
C ASN A 14 12.95 -6.22 -14.61
N GLU A 15 12.71 -5.20 -15.43
CA GLU A 15 13.68 -4.13 -15.71
C GLU A 15 13.93 -3.30 -14.45
N ALA A 16 12.87 -2.95 -13.72
CA ALA A 16 12.98 -2.30 -12.43
C ALA A 16 13.85 -3.12 -11.46
N TYR A 17 13.62 -4.42 -11.36
CA TYR A 17 14.37 -5.31 -10.48
C TYR A 17 15.86 -5.40 -10.87
N ASN A 18 16.16 -5.54 -12.16
CA ASN A 18 17.54 -5.61 -12.65
C ASN A 18 18.36 -4.35 -12.27
N LEU A 19 17.72 -3.20 -12.20
CA LEU A 19 18.38 -1.96 -11.78
C LEU A 19 18.66 -1.89 -10.28
N ILE A 20 17.81 -2.52 -9.46
CA ILE A 20 17.92 -2.35 -7.99
C ILE A 20 18.50 -3.54 -7.26
N LYS A 21 18.54 -4.74 -7.86
CA LYS A 21 18.97 -5.98 -7.17
C LYS A 21 20.32 -5.85 -6.49
N ASP A 22 21.28 -5.23 -7.18
CA ASP A 22 22.66 -5.06 -6.71
C ASP A 22 22.92 -3.65 -6.10
N MET A 23 21.87 -2.84 -5.96
CA MET A 23 21.99 -1.48 -5.43
C MET A 23 22.22 -1.50 -3.93
N ASN A 24 23.32 -0.90 -3.48
CA ASN A 24 23.55 -0.62 -2.07
C ASN A 24 22.75 0.62 -1.66
N CYS A 25 21.69 0.43 -0.90
CA CYS A 25 20.85 1.52 -0.43
C CYS A 25 21.55 2.30 0.68
N VAL A 26 21.51 3.62 0.58
CA VAL A 26 22.09 4.56 1.56
C VAL A 26 21.02 5.46 2.17
N VAL A 27 20.08 5.93 1.36
CA VAL A 27 19.03 6.86 1.80
C VAL A 27 17.67 6.18 1.88
N PRO A 28 16.74 6.67 2.75
CA PRO A 28 15.42 6.04 2.95
C PRO A 28 14.65 5.77 1.66
N LYS A 29 14.68 6.71 0.71
CA LYS A 29 13.99 6.60 -0.58
C LYS A 29 14.45 5.40 -1.42
N GLU A 30 15.71 5.01 -1.34
CA GLU A 30 16.25 3.84 -2.05
C GLU A 30 15.75 2.54 -1.44
N TYR A 31 15.69 2.47 -0.10
CA TYR A 31 15.10 1.33 0.61
C TYR A 31 13.61 1.18 0.29
N ILE A 32 12.86 2.29 0.27
CA ILE A 32 11.44 2.28 -0.10
C ILE A 32 11.25 1.74 -1.51
N LEU A 33 12.04 2.24 -2.47
CA LEU A 33 11.96 1.81 -3.86
C LEU A 33 12.26 0.31 -4.02
N LYS A 34 13.30 -0.16 -3.32
CA LYS A 34 13.67 -1.58 -3.30
C LYS A 34 12.55 -2.43 -2.68
N ALA A 35 11.93 -1.96 -1.60
CA ALA A 35 10.79 -2.61 -0.98
C ALA A 35 9.59 -2.73 -1.94
N VAL A 36 9.24 -1.65 -2.65
CA VAL A 36 8.13 -1.63 -3.61
C VAL A 36 8.36 -2.65 -4.74
N VAL A 37 9.55 -2.65 -5.34
CA VAL A 37 9.87 -3.61 -6.42
C VAL A 37 9.78 -5.05 -5.92
N HIS A 38 10.32 -5.36 -4.75
CA HIS A 38 10.20 -6.70 -4.16
C HIS A 38 8.75 -7.07 -3.84
N ALA A 39 7.94 -6.13 -3.33
CA ALA A 39 6.52 -6.36 -3.07
C ALA A 39 5.76 -6.72 -4.36
N VAL A 40 5.96 -5.96 -5.43
CA VAL A 40 5.30 -6.21 -6.72
C VAL A 40 5.71 -7.58 -7.30
N ILE A 41 7.01 -7.91 -7.29
CA ILE A 41 7.47 -9.24 -7.74
C ILE A 41 6.85 -10.34 -6.88
N GLY A 42 6.89 -10.19 -5.56
CA GLY A 42 6.35 -11.17 -4.63
C GLY A 42 4.87 -11.45 -4.85
N TYR A 43 4.08 -10.42 -5.13
CA TYR A 43 2.65 -10.57 -5.49
C TYR A 43 2.45 -11.23 -6.85
N ASN A 44 3.19 -10.78 -7.87
CA ASN A 44 3.00 -11.27 -9.23
C ASN A 44 3.45 -12.74 -9.41
N THR A 45 4.42 -13.19 -8.59
CA THR A 45 5.00 -14.54 -8.68
C THR A 45 4.62 -15.45 -7.52
N ASP A 46 3.78 -14.98 -6.58
CA ASP A 46 3.47 -15.66 -5.31
C ASP A 46 4.73 -16.08 -4.53
N ASN A 47 5.78 -15.25 -4.61
CA ASN A 47 7.07 -15.53 -3.99
C ASN A 47 7.17 -14.87 -2.60
N LYS A 48 7.07 -15.71 -1.56
CA LYS A 48 7.10 -15.28 -0.16
C LYS A 48 8.45 -14.67 0.27
N ASP A 49 9.55 -15.06 -0.37
CA ASP A 49 10.87 -14.48 -0.03
C ASP A 49 10.95 -13.02 -0.46
N HIS A 50 10.42 -12.68 -1.64
CA HIS A 50 10.33 -11.30 -2.07
C HIS A 50 9.40 -10.47 -1.16
N ILE A 51 8.27 -11.03 -0.74
CA ILE A 51 7.37 -10.36 0.23
C ILE A 51 8.11 -10.10 1.55
N ARG A 52 8.85 -11.07 2.08
CA ARG A 52 9.63 -10.91 3.32
C ARG A 52 10.72 -9.86 3.20
N ILE A 53 11.41 -9.80 2.06
CA ILE A 53 12.41 -8.76 1.79
C ILE A 53 11.75 -7.38 1.78
N ALA A 54 10.60 -7.23 1.12
CA ALA A 54 9.84 -5.98 1.10
C ALA A 54 9.42 -5.54 2.51
N GLN A 55 8.88 -6.46 3.32
CA GLN A 55 8.53 -6.21 4.71
C GLN A 55 9.71 -5.66 5.51
N ASN A 56 10.88 -6.31 5.40
CA ASN A 56 12.08 -5.89 6.11
C ASN A 56 12.51 -4.47 5.72
N PHE A 57 12.52 -4.14 4.44
CA PHE A 57 12.90 -2.79 3.99
C PHE A 57 11.88 -1.73 4.42
N PHE A 58 10.59 -1.99 4.32
CA PHE A 58 9.58 -1.07 4.82
C PHE A 58 9.71 -0.85 6.34
N GLN A 59 9.93 -1.92 7.10
CA GLN A 59 10.13 -1.83 8.55
C GLN A 59 11.40 -1.06 8.90
N MET A 60 12.51 -1.30 8.19
CA MET A 60 13.77 -0.55 8.43
C MET A 60 13.58 0.95 8.30
N VAL A 61 12.83 1.41 7.28
CA VAL A 61 12.55 2.83 7.10
C VAL A 61 11.54 3.32 8.14
N GLY A 62 10.40 2.65 8.26
CA GLY A 62 9.31 3.11 9.12
C GLY A 62 9.61 3.08 10.62
N ALA A 63 10.54 2.21 11.08
CA ALA A 63 10.99 2.15 12.46
C ALA A 63 12.26 2.98 12.73
N SER A 64 12.84 3.59 11.71
CA SER A 64 14.04 4.41 11.86
C SER A 64 13.74 5.66 12.68
N PRO A 65 14.62 6.06 13.64
CA PRO A 65 14.41 7.26 14.45
C PRO A 65 14.26 8.56 13.64
N THR A 66 14.81 8.61 12.44
CA THR A 66 14.74 9.79 11.56
C THR A 66 13.47 9.85 10.74
N GLU A 67 12.83 8.69 10.48
CA GLU A 67 11.70 8.57 9.56
C GLU A 67 10.36 8.21 10.24
N CYS A 68 10.38 7.63 11.45
CA CYS A 68 9.18 7.09 12.10
C CYS A 68 8.04 8.10 12.27
N ASP A 69 8.35 9.39 12.41
CA ASP A 69 7.37 10.47 12.54
C ASP A 69 7.08 11.20 11.22
N THR A 70 7.76 10.82 10.13
CA THR A 70 7.51 11.38 8.81
C THR A 70 6.33 10.70 8.11
N ILE A 71 5.71 11.39 7.14
CA ILE A 71 4.66 10.78 6.31
C ILE A 71 5.18 9.53 5.58
N PRO A 72 6.33 9.56 4.88
CA PRO A 72 6.89 8.37 4.24
C PRO A 72 7.16 7.22 5.21
N GLY A 73 7.69 7.51 6.40
CA GLY A 73 7.95 6.49 7.43
C GLY A 73 6.66 5.80 7.89
N ARG A 74 5.61 6.57 8.13
CA ARG A 74 4.29 6.03 8.52
C ARG A 74 3.64 5.23 7.38
N GLN A 75 3.79 5.67 6.11
CA GLN A 75 3.36 4.90 4.95
C GLN A 75 4.14 3.59 4.81
N CYS A 76 5.43 3.58 5.11
CA CYS A 76 6.24 2.35 5.15
C CYS A 76 5.73 1.37 6.20
N MET A 77 5.39 1.83 7.40
CA MET A 77 4.81 0.96 8.43
C MET A 77 3.44 0.42 8.02
N ALA A 78 2.58 1.25 7.43
CA ALA A 78 1.31 0.78 6.88
C ALA A 78 1.53 -0.32 5.82
N SER A 79 2.48 -0.13 4.90
CA SER A 79 2.84 -1.11 3.88
C SER A 79 3.40 -2.40 4.47
N CYS A 80 4.26 -2.29 5.49
CA CYS A 80 4.79 -3.44 6.22
C CYS A 80 3.67 -4.29 6.84
N PHE A 81 2.77 -3.68 7.60
CA PHE A 81 1.65 -4.37 8.23
C PHE A 81 0.64 -4.90 7.20
N PHE A 82 0.44 -4.20 6.08
CA PHE A 82 -0.38 -4.71 4.97
C PHE A 82 0.17 -6.04 4.44
N LEU A 83 1.48 -6.14 4.24
CA LEU A 83 2.13 -7.37 3.78
C LEU A 83 2.05 -8.49 4.84
N PHE A 84 1.95 -8.16 6.12
CA PHE A 84 1.66 -9.11 7.20
C PHE A 84 0.16 -9.44 7.35
N LYS A 85 -0.72 -8.78 6.58
CA LYS A 85 -2.19 -8.89 6.69
C LYS A 85 -2.73 -8.45 8.07
N GLN A 86 -2.02 -7.59 8.76
CA GLN A 86 -2.39 -6.99 10.04
C GLN A 86 -3.14 -5.67 9.81
N PHE A 87 -4.37 -5.77 9.33
CA PHE A 87 -5.14 -4.62 8.84
C PHE A 87 -5.55 -3.61 9.94
N ASP A 88 -5.66 -4.04 11.17
CA ASP A 88 -5.89 -3.11 12.29
C ASP A 88 -4.72 -2.16 12.47
N ASP A 89 -3.48 -2.67 12.41
CA ASP A 89 -2.27 -1.86 12.46
C ASP A 89 -2.13 -0.97 11.21
N VAL A 90 -2.49 -1.48 10.02
CA VAL A 90 -2.56 -0.67 8.80
C VAL A 90 -3.44 0.55 9.02
N ASN A 91 -4.64 0.36 9.58
CA ASN A 91 -5.59 1.46 9.85
C ASN A 91 -5.03 2.50 10.82
N VAL A 92 -4.28 2.09 11.84
CA VAL A 92 -3.61 3.03 12.77
C VAL A 92 -2.70 3.99 12.00
N TYR A 93 -1.83 3.45 11.13
CA TYR A 93 -0.90 4.28 10.36
C TYR A 93 -1.60 5.10 9.27
N LEU A 94 -2.57 4.52 8.55
CA LEU A 94 -3.34 5.27 7.54
C LEU A 94 -4.14 6.41 8.17
N ASN A 95 -4.76 6.21 9.34
CA ASN A 95 -5.46 7.27 10.07
C ASN A 95 -4.51 8.42 10.43
N SER A 96 -3.27 8.11 10.82
CA SER A 96 -2.27 9.13 11.19
C SER A 96 -1.84 10.03 10.04
N VAL A 97 -1.95 9.57 8.78
CA VAL A 97 -1.59 10.34 7.58
C VAL A 97 -2.79 10.83 6.79
N LYS A 98 -4.00 10.38 7.11
CA LYS A 98 -5.25 10.73 6.42
C LYS A 98 -5.44 12.23 6.16
N PRO A 99 -5.14 13.16 7.11
CA PRO A 99 -5.32 14.60 6.87
C PRO A 99 -4.53 15.15 5.68
N TYR A 100 -3.48 14.47 5.26
CA TYR A 100 -2.60 14.89 4.16
C TYR A 100 -3.03 14.32 2.79
N PHE A 101 -3.97 13.36 2.78
CA PHE A 101 -4.37 12.61 1.58
C PHE A 101 -5.89 12.56 1.36
N LEU A 102 -6.63 13.55 1.83
CA LEU A 102 -8.11 13.55 1.79
C LEU A 102 -8.71 13.39 0.39
N ASN A 103 -7.99 13.86 -0.65
CA ASN A 103 -8.44 13.79 -2.04
C ASN A 103 -7.55 12.90 -2.92
N ASP A 104 -6.68 12.11 -2.32
CA ASP A 104 -5.82 11.17 -3.03
C ASP A 104 -6.55 9.84 -3.20
N GLU A 105 -6.83 9.46 -4.44
CA GLU A 105 -7.63 8.27 -4.74
C GLU A 105 -6.88 6.96 -4.47
N ASP A 106 -5.54 6.95 -4.60
CA ASP A 106 -4.73 5.79 -4.21
C ASP A 106 -4.79 5.58 -2.69
N PHE A 107 -4.78 6.67 -1.93
CA PHE A 107 -4.99 6.62 -0.48
C PHE A 107 -6.40 6.14 -0.13
N LEU A 108 -7.43 6.70 -0.74
CA LEU A 108 -8.83 6.31 -0.50
C LEU A 108 -9.08 4.84 -0.80
N TRP A 109 -8.46 4.29 -1.86
CA TRP A 109 -8.49 2.89 -2.20
C TRP A 109 -7.93 2.03 -1.05
N ASN A 110 -6.69 2.29 -0.64
CA ASN A 110 -6.03 1.52 0.42
C ASN A 110 -6.74 1.65 1.76
N TYR A 111 -7.20 2.87 2.09
CA TYR A 111 -7.95 3.16 3.32
C TYR A 111 -9.32 2.46 3.34
N GLY A 112 -10.03 2.47 2.24
CA GLY A 112 -11.30 1.76 2.09
C GLY A 112 -11.14 0.25 2.24
N LEU A 113 -10.16 -0.35 1.54
CA LEU A 113 -9.93 -1.79 1.60
C LEU A 113 -9.51 -2.26 2.99
N SER A 114 -8.60 -1.56 3.66
CA SER A 114 -8.15 -1.97 5.00
C SER A 114 -9.24 -1.83 6.06
N ASN A 115 -10.08 -0.78 5.98
CA ASN A 115 -11.24 -0.65 6.86
C ASN A 115 -12.30 -1.73 6.59
N ALA A 116 -12.55 -2.08 5.32
CA ALA A 116 -13.46 -3.18 4.99
C ALA A 116 -12.95 -4.53 5.52
N ALA A 117 -11.63 -4.77 5.44
CA ALA A 117 -11.01 -5.99 5.94
C ALA A 117 -11.11 -6.14 7.47
N THR A 118 -11.20 -5.03 8.21
CA THR A 118 -11.36 -5.00 9.67
C THR A 118 -12.82 -4.89 10.12
N GLY A 119 -13.78 -4.91 9.18
CA GLY A 119 -15.21 -4.84 9.50
C GLY A 119 -15.75 -3.41 9.69
N ASN A 120 -14.94 -2.38 9.48
CA ASN A 120 -15.36 -0.97 9.54
C ASN A 120 -16.07 -0.56 8.24
N TYR A 121 -17.16 -1.24 7.90
CA TYR A 121 -17.82 -1.15 6.60
C TYR A 121 -18.40 0.23 6.29
N GLN A 122 -18.84 0.98 7.29
CA GLN A 122 -19.33 2.35 7.09
C GLN A 122 -18.19 3.26 6.60
N VAL A 123 -17.07 3.28 7.30
CA VAL A 123 -15.87 4.07 6.93
C VAL A 123 -15.32 3.65 5.56
N ALA A 124 -15.28 2.34 5.31
CA ALA A 124 -14.85 1.78 4.05
C ALA A 124 -15.72 2.23 2.88
N GLN A 125 -17.05 2.16 3.03
CA GLN A 125 -18.01 2.60 2.02
C GLN A 125 -17.85 4.09 1.70
N GLU A 126 -17.76 4.93 2.72
CA GLU A 126 -17.56 6.38 2.56
C GLU A 126 -16.28 6.71 1.80
N ALA A 127 -15.17 6.01 2.09
CA ALA A 127 -13.90 6.20 1.40
C ALA A 127 -13.97 5.74 -0.07
N LEU A 128 -14.50 4.54 -0.32
CA LEU A 128 -14.58 3.97 -1.66
C LEU A 128 -15.51 4.78 -2.58
N LEU A 129 -16.61 5.33 -2.06
CA LEU A 129 -17.53 6.16 -2.84
C LEU A 129 -16.94 7.52 -3.25
N GLN A 130 -15.91 8.01 -2.58
CA GLN A 130 -15.21 9.23 -2.98
C GLN A 130 -14.31 9.05 -4.20
N ILE A 131 -13.97 7.81 -4.56
CA ILE A 131 -13.15 7.51 -5.73
C ILE A 131 -13.95 7.81 -7.00
N THR A 132 -13.41 8.65 -7.87
CA THR A 132 -14.03 9.05 -9.14
C THR A 132 -13.37 8.42 -10.35
N ASN A 133 -12.11 7.99 -10.23
CA ASN A 133 -11.32 7.43 -11.30
C ASN A 133 -11.90 6.10 -11.80
N GLU A 134 -12.28 6.08 -13.07
CA GLU A 134 -12.89 4.91 -13.73
C GLU A 134 -11.97 3.67 -13.72
N LYS A 135 -10.65 3.85 -13.65
CA LYS A 135 -9.70 2.72 -13.52
C LYS A 135 -9.98 1.90 -12.27
N TYR A 136 -10.23 2.57 -11.13
CA TYR A 136 -10.58 1.88 -9.88
C TYR A 136 -12.01 1.34 -9.91
N LYS A 137 -12.96 2.14 -10.40
CA LYS A 137 -14.39 1.77 -10.43
C LYS A 137 -14.70 0.58 -11.33
N ALA A 138 -13.89 0.34 -12.37
CA ALA A 138 -14.01 -0.82 -13.24
C ALA A 138 -13.33 -2.07 -12.66
N ASP A 139 -12.54 -1.94 -11.59
CA ASP A 139 -11.83 -3.06 -10.98
C ASP A 139 -12.78 -3.98 -10.20
N TYR A 140 -12.68 -5.30 -10.44
CA TYR A 140 -13.50 -6.30 -9.76
C TYR A 140 -13.32 -6.25 -8.23
N VAL A 141 -12.10 -6.01 -7.76
CA VAL A 141 -11.80 -5.95 -6.32
C VAL A 141 -12.54 -4.76 -5.68
N TYR A 142 -12.53 -3.59 -6.34
CA TYR A 142 -13.30 -2.42 -5.90
C TYR A 142 -14.79 -2.73 -5.78
N LEU A 143 -15.38 -3.26 -6.84
CA LEU A 143 -16.82 -3.59 -6.87
C LEU A 143 -17.19 -4.62 -5.80
N SER A 144 -16.38 -5.66 -5.66
CA SER A 144 -16.58 -6.72 -4.66
C SER A 144 -16.60 -6.17 -3.23
N TRP A 145 -15.62 -5.34 -2.86
CA TRP A 145 -15.55 -4.76 -1.53
C TRP A 145 -16.63 -3.72 -1.28
N LEU A 146 -16.95 -2.88 -2.28
CA LEU A 146 -18.03 -1.91 -2.16
C LEU A 146 -19.38 -2.60 -1.96
N CYS A 147 -19.69 -3.63 -2.76
CA CYS A 147 -20.90 -4.43 -2.58
C CYS A 147 -20.98 -5.07 -1.19
N ARG A 148 -19.85 -5.61 -0.71
CA ARG A 148 -19.79 -6.18 0.63
C ARG A 148 -20.06 -5.12 1.71
N CYS A 149 -19.52 -3.92 1.58
CA CYS A 149 -19.82 -2.82 2.51
C CYS A 149 -21.30 -2.49 2.52
N PHE A 150 -21.96 -2.37 1.37
CA PHE A 150 -23.40 -2.14 1.30
C PHE A 150 -24.20 -3.26 2.01
N ILE A 151 -23.90 -4.52 1.72
CA ILE A 151 -24.59 -5.66 2.34
C ILE A 151 -24.43 -5.61 3.86
N MET A 152 -23.22 -5.36 4.36
CA MET A 152 -22.94 -5.40 5.79
C MET A 152 -23.51 -4.18 6.55
N ASN A 153 -23.57 -3.01 5.91
CA ASN A 153 -24.14 -1.80 6.50
C ASN A 153 -25.69 -1.84 6.55
N PHE A 154 -26.34 -2.62 5.68
CA PHE A 154 -27.80 -2.76 5.64
C PHE A 154 -28.33 -4.02 6.35
N ARG A 155 -27.46 -4.82 6.96
CA ARG A 155 -27.91 -5.92 7.83
C ARG A 155 -28.37 -5.36 9.17
N PRO A 156 -29.61 -5.66 9.57
CA PRO A 156 -30.11 -5.28 10.90
C PRO A 156 -29.38 -6.02 12.01
#